data_7916cfd9c2bef967adbcc1d61f2c62b1
#
_entry.id   7916cfd9c2bef967adbcc1d61f2c62b1
#
_cell.length_a   1.000
_cell.length_b   1.000
_cell.length_c   1.000
_cell.angle_alpha   90.00
_cell.angle_beta   90.00
_cell.angle_gamma   90.00
#
_symmetry.space_group_name_H-M   'P 1'
#
loop_
_entity.id
_entity.type
_entity.pdbx_description
1 polymer ?
#
loop_
_entity_poly.entity_id
_entity_poly.type
_entity_poly.pdbx_seq_one_letter_code
_entity_poly.pdbx_strand_id
1 'polypeptide(L)'
;MARDSSNQSRRRFLKQAAIGSSAVTLGGLAGCTGGSGGGSSTSSGGSGGSSDGGSGGSDSSGSSGSDGGSMTSMGSIANRQNSYWLSWEKGYLEACEAFGYETNVQTNNGEVQTQQQQFDTAVSNNADFIAGQTYTNAAAITLAETLVEGETPGVLAVTIADWFVPQDAGEEYVTFFTPHFVNHAYTGAKMLFEAMGGSGTFVHIEGNRGTAPNIGRNKGVDLALQEYPDIEMAGPRQPGNFIRSDARSVMNDKVSQFGDDIDGFFGQNDAVALGGLTILEENDIDVPVVGIDASEPGLAAIAEDRMTGTVSGMGPWQAGWSVAKCHDYINGHRLSGPERMMSFNAPVCVKNPSEWTDVIDRLPVVDAAEYNDAIFSGETPYDWTAMSVAEAGEDAWDPQIDMQPMNLADMKEVLDWKDADKPSGYSLPGVYTDDAAQEETTQLYVDRFQNNPLK
;
A
#
# COMPACT_ATOMS: atom_id res chain seq x y z
N MET A 1 -15.39 30.47 -17.50
CA MET A 1 -14.68 31.30 -16.53
C MET A 1 -15.20 31.15 -15.08
N ALA A 2 -15.75 29.98 -14.73
CA ALA A 2 -16.24 29.71 -13.36
C ALA A 2 -15.43 28.61 -12.62
N ARG A 3 -14.35 28.10 -13.24
CA ARG A 3 -13.51 27.04 -12.67
C ARG A 3 -12.47 27.51 -11.64
N ASP A 4 -12.16 28.80 -11.59
CA ASP A 4 -10.98 29.29 -10.86
C ASP A 4 -11.21 29.65 -9.38
N SER A 5 -12.46 29.95 -8.98
CA SER A 5 -12.72 30.44 -7.61
C SER A 5 -12.88 29.31 -6.57
N SER A 6 -13.33 28.13 -6.99
CA SER A 6 -13.52 27.00 -6.07
C SER A 6 -12.20 26.30 -5.72
N ASN A 7 -11.29 26.21 -6.69
CA ASN A 7 -9.96 25.63 -6.51
C ASN A 7 -9.06 26.51 -5.63
N GLN A 8 -9.10 27.84 -5.78
CA GLN A 8 -8.33 28.75 -4.92
C GLN A 8 -8.82 28.73 -3.45
N SER A 9 -10.10 28.56 -3.23
CA SER A 9 -10.65 28.43 -1.87
C SER A 9 -10.25 27.12 -1.20
N ARG A 10 -10.26 26.01 -1.94
CA ARG A 10 -9.84 24.70 -1.47
C ARG A 10 -8.32 24.64 -1.21
N ARG A 11 -7.49 25.20 -2.08
CA ARG A 11 -6.03 25.32 -1.88
C ARG A 11 -5.67 26.14 -0.63
N ARG A 12 -6.39 27.22 -0.33
CA ARG A 12 -6.20 28.00 0.91
C ARG A 12 -6.57 27.20 2.15
N PHE A 13 -7.57 26.37 2.06
CA PHE A 13 -8.05 25.53 3.12
C PHE A 13 -7.05 24.41 3.46
N LEU A 14 -6.50 23.73 2.45
CA LEU A 14 -5.48 22.69 2.62
C LEU A 14 -4.20 23.25 3.26
N LYS A 15 -3.74 24.44 2.87
CA LYS A 15 -2.58 25.13 3.51
C LYS A 15 -2.81 25.44 4.97
N GLN A 16 -4.04 25.69 5.41
CA GLN A 16 -4.37 25.91 6.82
C GLN A 16 -4.41 24.61 7.63
N ALA A 17 -4.82 23.50 7.02
CA ALA A 17 -4.84 22.18 7.65
C ALA A 17 -3.41 21.61 7.86
N ALA A 18 -2.52 21.81 6.88
CA ALA A 18 -1.12 21.37 6.96
C ALA A 18 -0.33 22.10 8.07
N ILE A 19 -0.65 23.36 8.35
CA ILE A 19 -0.02 24.14 9.43
C ILE A 19 -0.50 23.72 10.82
N GLY A 20 -1.72 23.17 10.92
CA GLY A 20 -2.30 22.73 12.20
C GLY A 20 -1.72 21.42 12.76
N SER A 21 -1.16 20.56 11.89
CA SER A 21 -0.62 19.25 12.29
C SER A 21 0.84 19.28 12.78
N SER A 22 1.54 20.41 12.67
CA SER A 22 2.98 20.52 12.98
C SER A 22 3.29 20.93 14.43
N ALA A 23 2.30 21.07 15.29
CA ALA A 23 2.49 21.50 16.68
C ALA A 23 2.49 20.32 17.67
N VAL A 24 3.41 19.39 17.54
CA VAL A 24 3.86 18.55 18.65
C VAL A 24 5.22 19.06 19.11
N THR A 25 5.19 19.76 20.22
CA THR A 25 6.29 20.36 20.95
C THR A 25 7.37 19.34 21.32
N LEU A 26 8.56 19.50 20.76
CA LEU A 26 9.79 18.95 21.32
C LEU A 26 10.24 19.84 22.49
N GLY A 27 9.97 19.38 23.70
CA GLY A 27 10.56 19.89 24.93
C GLY A 27 12.03 19.53 24.97
N GLY A 28 12.87 20.55 25.11
CA GLY A 28 14.32 20.46 25.10
C GLY A 28 14.93 19.76 26.30
N LEU A 29 16.12 19.23 26.09
CA LEU A 29 17.17 19.10 27.13
C LEU A 29 18.49 19.52 26.50
N ALA A 30 18.99 20.63 27.03
CA ALA A 30 20.34 21.13 26.81
C ALA A 30 21.33 20.39 27.71
N GLY A 31 22.53 20.15 27.22
CA GLY A 31 23.62 19.63 28.05
C GLY A 31 24.93 19.44 27.31
N CYS A 32 25.68 20.47 27.16
CA CYS A 32 27.14 20.71 27.33
C CYS A 32 28.21 19.71 26.90
N THR A 33 29.09 20.25 26.05
CA THR A 33 30.56 20.40 26.12
C THR A 33 31.48 19.25 25.80
N GLY A 34 32.37 19.53 24.82
CA GLY A 34 33.79 19.49 25.06
C GLY A 34 34.66 18.63 24.15
N GLY A 35 35.56 19.25 23.35
CA GLY A 35 36.95 18.81 23.19
C GLY A 35 37.37 18.25 21.83
N SER A 36 37.79 19.08 20.95
CA SER A 36 39.10 19.30 20.28
C SER A 36 39.97 18.12 19.86
N GLY A 37 40.54 18.23 18.64
CA GLY A 37 41.73 17.63 18.10
C GLY A 37 41.49 16.90 16.79
N GLY A 38 41.87 17.32 15.65
CA GLY A 38 43.13 17.86 15.16
C GLY A 38 43.83 16.77 14.36
N GLY A 39 44.03 16.95 13.01
CA GLY A 39 44.91 16.09 12.26
C GLY A 39 44.70 16.14 10.76
N SER A 40 45.47 17.03 10.11
CA SER A 40 45.68 17.16 8.68
C SER A 40 46.50 16.04 8.07
N SER A 41 46.36 15.76 6.77
CA SER A 41 47.44 15.76 5.73
C SER A 41 46.92 15.07 4.48
N THR A 42 46.77 15.81 3.38
CA THR A 42 47.68 15.99 2.21
C THR A 42 48.09 14.66 1.55
N SER A 43 47.93 14.42 0.31
CA SER A 43 48.27 15.07 -0.94
C SER A 43 48.36 14.05 -2.06
N SER A 44 48.12 14.47 -3.24
CA SER A 44 48.80 14.38 -4.55
C SER A 44 48.50 13.09 -5.32
N GLY A 45 48.21 13.08 -6.60
CA GLY A 45 48.52 13.94 -7.72
C GLY A 45 48.77 13.04 -8.94
N GLY A 46 48.51 13.58 -10.11
CA GLY A 46 49.13 13.20 -11.37
C GLY A 46 48.23 12.55 -12.41
N SER A 47 47.75 13.33 -13.37
CA SER A 47 48.21 13.52 -14.75
C SER A 47 48.20 12.24 -15.61
N GLY A 48 47.60 12.17 -16.76
CA GLY A 48 47.50 12.99 -17.92
C GLY A 48 47.50 12.06 -19.15
N GLY A 49 46.92 12.49 -20.27
CA GLY A 49 47.15 11.81 -21.55
C GLY A 49 46.04 11.99 -22.56
N SER A 50 46.21 12.99 -23.40
CA SER A 50 45.45 13.27 -24.61
C SER A 50 45.86 12.34 -25.76
N SER A 51 44.96 12.13 -26.72
CA SER A 51 45.17 12.30 -28.19
C SER A 51 43.96 11.78 -28.97
N ASP A 52 43.27 12.61 -29.62
CA ASP A 52 43.24 12.94 -31.04
C ASP A 52 42.75 11.88 -32.03
N GLY A 53 41.69 12.27 -32.76
CA GLY A 53 41.70 12.25 -34.19
C GLY A 53 40.69 11.34 -34.92
N GLY A 54 39.80 11.93 -35.72
CA GLY A 54 39.29 11.23 -36.89
C GLY A 54 37.85 11.55 -37.31
N SER A 55 37.76 12.54 -38.16
CA SER A 55 36.62 13.00 -38.98
C SER A 55 36.08 11.91 -39.93
N GLY A 56 34.76 11.94 -40.16
CA GLY A 56 34.13 11.21 -41.25
C GLY A 56 32.61 11.45 -41.29
N GLY A 57 32.21 12.48 -42.01
CA GLY A 57 30.79 12.75 -42.27
C GLY A 57 30.17 11.83 -43.30
N SER A 58 28.89 11.60 -43.17
CA SER A 58 28.00 11.25 -44.29
C SER A 58 26.57 11.64 -43.93
N ASP A 59 26.04 12.58 -44.71
CA ASP A 59 24.63 12.96 -44.73
C ASP A 59 23.71 11.80 -45.08
N SER A 60 22.60 11.68 -44.37
CA SER A 60 21.36 11.16 -44.96
C SER A 60 20.14 11.68 -44.21
N SER A 61 19.47 12.59 -44.86
CA SER A 61 18.03 12.86 -44.93
C SER A 61 17.12 12.43 -43.79
N GLY A 62 16.50 13.45 -43.29
CA GLY A 62 15.35 13.61 -42.41
C GLY A 62 14.30 12.47 -42.33
N SER A 63 14.08 12.14 -41.11
CA SER A 63 12.79 11.71 -40.59
C SER A 63 12.55 12.60 -39.37
N SER A 64 11.48 13.37 -39.42
CA SER A 64 10.96 14.08 -38.25
C SER A 64 10.44 13.06 -37.26
N GLY A 65 11.34 12.50 -36.46
CA GLY A 65 11.03 11.83 -35.25
C GLY A 65 10.80 12.89 -34.19
N SER A 66 9.64 12.94 -33.61
CA SER A 66 9.42 13.55 -32.31
C SER A 66 10.60 13.18 -31.40
N ASP A 67 11.22 14.19 -30.81
CA ASP A 67 12.12 13.99 -29.65
C ASP A 67 11.31 13.29 -28.57
N GLY A 68 11.26 11.98 -28.60
CA GLY A 68 10.76 11.15 -27.51
C GLY A 68 11.83 11.20 -26.41
N GLY A 69 11.76 12.21 -25.56
CA GLY A 69 12.43 12.13 -24.27
C GLY A 69 11.98 10.84 -23.60
N SER A 70 12.91 10.11 -23.01
CA SER A 70 12.60 8.93 -22.23
C SER A 70 11.58 9.30 -21.15
N MET A 71 10.41 8.63 -21.17
CA MET A 71 9.39 8.82 -20.13
C MET A 71 9.90 8.22 -18.83
N THR A 72 9.84 9.00 -17.74
CA THR A 72 10.42 8.63 -16.46
C THR A 72 9.36 8.56 -15.38
N SER A 73 9.49 7.59 -14.46
CA SER A 73 8.57 7.46 -13.34
C SER A 73 9.28 7.24 -12.01
N MET A 74 8.63 7.57 -10.90
CA MET A 74 9.12 7.25 -9.57
C MET A 74 8.15 6.36 -8.81
N GLY A 75 8.64 5.19 -8.36
CA GLY A 75 7.98 4.35 -7.36
C GLY A 75 8.44 4.71 -5.94
N SER A 76 7.52 4.82 -4.98
CA SER A 76 7.85 5.08 -3.57
C SER A 76 7.39 3.93 -2.68
N ILE A 77 8.34 3.27 -2.00
CA ILE A 77 8.13 2.16 -1.06
C ILE A 77 8.74 2.45 0.30
N ALA A 78 8.25 1.77 1.35
CA ALA A 78 8.79 2.01 2.69
C ALA A 78 10.22 1.45 2.85
N ASN A 79 10.47 0.22 2.43
CA ASN A 79 11.79 -0.43 2.55
C ASN A 79 11.85 -1.69 1.67
N ARG A 80 13.04 -2.32 1.58
CA ARG A 80 13.25 -3.60 0.88
C ARG A 80 13.51 -4.78 1.83
N GLN A 81 13.21 -4.64 3.12
CA GLN A 81 13.35 -5.71 4.13
C GLN A 81 12.04 -6.49 4.32
N ASN A 82 10.91 -5.88 4.01
CA ASN A 82 9.61 -6.52 4.01
C ASN A 82 9.28 -7.01 2.60
N SER A 83 9.04 -8.31 2.45
CA SER A 83 8.74 -8.98 1.17
C SER A 83 7.47 -8.46 0.47
N TYR A 84 6.51 -7.88 1.20
CA TYR A 84 5.39 -7.16 0.59
C TYR A 84 5.89 -6.02 -0.32
N TRP A 85 6.84 -5.21 0.15
CA TRP A 85 7.38 -4.10 -0.64
C TRP A 85 8.20 -4.58 -1.84
N LEU A 86 8.88 -5.73 -1.71
CA LEU A 86 9.58 -6.36 -2.84
C LEU A 86 8.61 -6.83 -3.91
N SER A 87 7.48 -7.40 -3.52
CA SER A 87 6.43 -7.80 -4.46
C SER A 87 5.76 -6.59 -5.14
N TRP A 88 5.53 -5.50 -4.40
CA TRP A 88 5.03 -4.25 -4.95
C TRP A 88 6.02 -3.67 -5.97
N GLU A 89 7.31 -3.59 -5.63
CA GLU A 89 8.37 -3.12 -6.53
C GLU A 89 8.41 -3.95 -7.81
N LYS A 90 8.30 -5.28 -7.71
CA LYS A 90 8.24 -6.18 -8.86
C LYS A 90 7.10 -5.81 -9.82
N GLY A 91 5.87 -5.70 -9.34
CA GLY A 91 4.73 -5.32 -10.17
C GLY A 91 4.86 -3.91 -10.77
N TYR A 92 5.48 -2.98 -10.02
CA TYR A 92 5.77 -1.64 -10.52
C TYR A 92 6.73 -1.68 -11.71
N LEU A 93 7.82 -2.43 -11.60
CA LEU A 93 8.84 -2.54 -12.65
C LEU A 93 8.26 -3.22 -13.89
N GLU A 94 7.54 -4.33 -13.74
CA GLU A 94 6.90 -5.04 -14.84
C GLU A 94 5.88 -4.17 -15.57
N ALA A 95 5.04 -3.45 -14.84
CA ALA A 95 4.06 -2.54 -15.45
C ALA A 95 4.74 -1.37 -16.17
N CYS A 96 5.76 -0.76 -15.58
CA CYS A 96 6.52 0.30 -16.24
C CYS A 96 7.21 -0.19 -17.52
N GLU A 97 7.76 -1.40 -17.51
CA GLU A 97 8.32 -2.02 -18.72
C GLU A 97 7.24 -2.21 -19.81
N ALA A 98 6.06 -2.71 -19.43
CA ALA A 98 4.94 -2.92 -20.36
C ALA A 98 4.48 -1.61 -21.04
N PHE A 99 4.51 -0.48 -20.33
CA PHE A 99 4.15 0.84 -20.86
C PHE A 99 5.34 1.66 -21.39
N GLY A 100 6.56 1.14 -21.31
CA GLY A 100 7.76 1.80 -21.87
C GLY A 100 8.31 2.94 -21.02
N TYR A 101 8.12 2.95 -19.70
CA TYR A 101 8.67 3.94 -18.78
C TYR A 101 10.02 3.53 -18.21
N GLU A 102 10.98 4.46 -18.17
CA GLU A 102 12.14 4.33 -17.30
C GLU A 102 11.75 4.59 -15.84
N THR A 103 12.27 3.82 -14.92
CA THR A 103 11.81 3.85 -13.54
C THR A 103 12.90 4.09 -12.53
N ASN A 104 12.53 4.72 -11.41
CA ASN A 104 13.35 4.85 -10.22
C ASN A 104 12.53 4.53 -8.97
N VAL A 105 12.73 3.35 -8.37
CA VAL A 105 12.05 2.98 -7.12
C VAL A 105 12.90 3.39 -5.93
N GLN A 106 12.35 4.27 -5.09
CA GLN A 106 13.01 4.82 -3.91
C GLN A 106 12.39 4.31 -2.62
N THR A 107 13.24 4.11 -1.60
CA THR A 107 12.81 3.75 -0.24
C THR A 107 12.83 4.97 0.66
N ASN A 108 11.71 5.23 1.36
CA ASN A 108 11.65 6.30 2.35
C ASN A 108 12.06 5.87 3.77
N ASN A 109 12.31 4.57 3.98
CA ASN A 109 12.71 3.97 5.26
C ASN A 109 11.74 4.24 6.43
N GLY A 110 10.47 4.47 6.11
CA GLY A 110 9.45 4.82 7.10
C GLY A 110 9.51 6.26 7.59
N GLU A 111 10.19 7.14 6.85
CA GLU A 111 10.38 8.54 7.24
C GLU A 111 9.58 9.47 6.31
N VAL A 112 8.58 10.16 6.89
CA VAL A 112 7.69 11.09 6.15
C VAL A 112 8.48 12.19 5.44
N GLN A 113 9.48 12.76 6.10
CA GLN A 113 10.30 13.82 5.50
C GLN A 113 11.12 13.32 4.31
N THR A 114 11.64 12.09 4.38
CA THR A 114 12.36 11.46 3.27
C THR A 114 11.42 11.24 2.10
N GLN A 115 10.21 10.74 2.35
CA GLN A 115 9.19 10.56 1.30
C GLN A 115 8.86 11.90 0.62
N GLN A 116 8.62 12.97 1.40
CA GLN A 116 8.34 14.30 0.86
C GLN A 116 9.49 14.81 -0.03
N GLN A 117 10.74 14.72 0.43
CA GLN A 117 11.91 15.14 -0.36
C GLN A 117 12.06 14.35 -1.66
N GLN A 118 11.70 13.06 -1.66
CA GLN A 118 11.73 12.23 -2.87
C GLN A 118 10.68 12.70 -3.88
N PHE A 119 9.47 13.04 -3.43
CA PHE A 119 8.41 13.59 -4.28
C PHE A 119 8.80 14.95 -4.85
N ASP A 120 9.29 15.88 -4.01
CA ASP A 120 9.76 17.19 -4.44
C ASP A 120 10.88 17.08 -5.51
N THR A 121 11.78 16.10 -5.32
CA THR A 121 12.88 15.84 -6.25
C THR A 121 12.37 15.26 -7.57
N ALA A 122 11.44 14.30 -7.53
CA ALA A 122 10.87 13.70 -8.74
C ALA A 122 10.10 14.72 -9.57
N VAL A 123 9.26 15.54 -8.93
CA VAL A 123 8.55 16.65 -9.57
C VAL A 123 9.52 17.66 -10.18
N SER A 124 10.57 18.06 -9.45
CA SER A 124 11.58 19.02 -9.95
C SER A 124 12.38 18.48 -11.14
N ASN A 125 12.50 17.15 -11.24
CA ASN A 125 13.16 16.46 -12.34
C ASN A 125 12.20 16.12 -13.49
N ASN A 126 10.96 16.63 -13.46
CA ASN A 126 9.91 16.38 -14.44
C ASN A 126 9.60 14.89 -14.64
N ALA A 127 9.45 14.15 -13.56
CA ALA A 127 8.91 12.79 -13.64
C ALA A 127 7.52 12.83 -14.28
N ASP A 128 7.25 11.91 -15.21
CA ASP A 128 5.96 11.84 -15.90
C ASP A 128 4.85 11.42 -14.97
N PHE A 129 5.16 10.59 -13.95
CA PHE A 129 4.26 10.28 -12.86
C PHE A 129 4.99 9.77 -11.61
N ILE A 130 4.25 9.74 -10.49
CA ILE A 130 4.70 9.17 -9.22
C ILE A 130 3.65 8.20 -8.70
N ALA A 131 4.06 7.00 -8.28
CA ALA A 131 3.17 6.03 -7.65
C ALA A 131 3.75 5.47 -6.35
N GLY A 132 2.90 5.28 -5.34
CA GLY A 132 3.35 4.74 -4.08
C GLY A 132 2.25 4.69 -3.03
N GLN A 133 2.66 4.34 -1.82
CA GLN A 133 1.78 4.38 -0.65
C GLN A 133 2.29 5.45 0.31
N THR A 134 1.38 6.24 0.86
CA THR A 134 1.77 7.23 1.86
C THR A 134 2.13 6.52 3.17
N TYR A 135 3.22 6.95 3.80
CA TYR A 135 3.67 6.29 5.03
C TYR A 135 2.75 6.56 6.22
N THR A 136 2.14 7.73 6.31
CA THR A 136 1.16 8.09 7.33
C THR A 136 -0.07 8.77 6.73
N ASN A 137 -1.21 8.72 7.42
CA ASN A 137 -2.43 9.39 7.00
C ASN A 137 -2.20 10.89 6.74
N ALA A 138 -1.47 11.57 7.62
CA ALA A 138 -1.22 13.01 7.51
C ALA A 138 -0.35 13.38 6.30
N ALA A 139 0.58 12.51 5.89
CA ALA A 139 1.47 12.78 4.75
C ALA A 139 0.71 12.84 3.40
N ALA A 140 -0.45 12.18 3.29
CA ALA A 140 -1.22 12.13 2.04
C ALA A 140 -1.57 13.52 1.50
N ILE A 141 -1.86 14.48 2.39
CA ILE A 141 -2.24 15.84 1.99
C ILE A 141 -1.07 16.57 1.34
N THR A 142 0.10 16.59 2.00
CA THR A 142 1.27 17.31 1.49
C THR A 142 1.84 16.68 0.23
N LEU A 143 1.83 15.35 0.13
CA LEU A 143 2.25 14.63 -1.08
C LEU A 143 1.29 14.91 -2.24
N ALA A 144 -0.02 14.93 -1.99
CA ALA A 144 -1.01 15.29 -3.00
C ALA A 144 -0.86 16.77 -3.46
N GLU A 145 -0.59 17.69 -2.54
CA GLU A 145 -0.27 19.09 -2.88
C GLU A 145 0.97 19.17 -3.77
N THR A 146 2.03 18.41 -3.48
CA THR A 146 3.25 18.35 -4.30
C THR A 146 2.95 17.89 -5.73
N LEU A 147 2.11 16.84 -5.90
CA LEU A 147 1.68 16.37 -7.22
C LEU A 147 0.97 17.47 -7.99
N VAL A 148 0.00 18.14 -7.37
CA VAL A 148 -0.82 19.19 -8.00
C VAL A 148 -0.02 20.45 -8.30
N GLU A 149 0.84 20.92 -7.38
CA GLU A 149 1.68 22.09 -7.59
C GLU A 149 2.73 21.85 -8.69
N GLY A 150 3.18 20.59 -8.85
CA GLY A 150 4.12 20.18 -9.89
C GLY A 150 3.47 19.74 -11.21
N GLU A 151 2.14 19.79 -11.32
CA GLU A 151 1.39 19.29 -12.49
C GLU A 151 1.78 17.85 -12.88
N THR A 152 2.22 17.05 -11.88
CA THR A 152 2.69 15.67 -12.04
C THR A 152 1.60 14.70 -11.60
N PRO A 153 1.06 13.85 -12.48
CA PRO A 153 0.07 12.86 -12.08
C PRO A 153 0.67 11.84 -11.11
N GLY A 154 -0.15 11.42 -10.15
CA GLY A 154 0.31 10.39 -9.23
C GLY A 154 -0.80 9.62 -8.56
N VAL A 155 -0.46 8.43 -8.11
CA VAL A 155 -1.31 7.56 -7.30
C VAL A 155 -0.71 7.41 -5.91
N LEU A 156 -1.49 7.81 -4.90
CA LEU A 156 -1.18 7.64 -3.49
C LEU A 156 -2.20 6.64 -2.92
N ALA A 157 -1.78 5.40 -2.68
CA ALA A 157 -2.66 4.32 -2.30
C ALA A 157 -2.60 4.00 -0.80
N VAL A 158 -3.52 3.16 -0.32
CA VAL A 158 -3.55 2.45 0.97
C VAL A 158 -3.82 3.34 2.18
N THR A 159 -3.13 4.46 2.32
CA THR A 159 -3.19 5.33 3.50
C THR A 159 -3.55 6.76 3.08
N ILE A 160 -4.57 7.34 3.68
CA ILE A 160 -5.08 8.68 3.38
C ILE A 160 -5.54 9.36 4.69
N ALA A 161 -5.60 10.69 4.72
CA ALA A 161 -6.13 11.40 5.89
C ALA A 161 -7.64 11.16 6.06
N ASP A 162 -8.11 11.14 7.31
CA ASP A 162 -9.44 10.69 7.74
C ASP A 162 -10.62 11.46 7.13
N TRP A 163 -10.37 12.60 6.54
CA TRP A 163 -11.39 13.49 5.96
C TRP A 163 -11.09 13.88 4.51
N PHE A 164 -9.96 13.46 3.96
CA PHE A 164 -9.41 13.92 2.69
C PHE A 164 -9.73 12.92 1.57
N VAL A 165 -10.05 13.42 0.39
CA VAL A 165 -10.28 12.62 -0.82
C VAL A 165 -9.50 13.19 -2.01
N PRO A 166 -9.21 12.41 -3.05
CA PRO A 166 -8.44 12.89 -4.21
C PRO A 166 -9.01 14.15 -4.87
N GLN A 167 -10.34 14.32 -4.89
CA GLN A 167 -10.97 15.52 -5.44
C GLN A 167 -10.68 16.80 -4.64
N ASP A 168 -10.25 16.70 -3.41
CA ASP A 168 -9.90 17.86 -2.60
C ASP A 168 -8.54 18.45 -3.03
N ALA A 169 -7.62 17.62 -3.51
CA ALA A 169 -6.32 18.06 -3.99
C ALA A 169 -6.39 18.65 -5.40
N GLY A 170 -6.68 17.83 -6.39
CA GLY A 170 -6.65 18.21 -7.80
C GLY A 170 -6.76 16.98 -8.70
N GLU A 171 -6.70 17.18 -10.01
CA GLU A 171 -6.79 16.08 -10.98
C GLU A 171 -5.53 15.22 -11.00
N GLU A 172 -4.37 15.80 -10.66
CA GLU A 172 -3.08 15.13 -10.62
C GLU A 172 -2.98 14.06 -9.52
N TYR A 173 -3.78 14.15 -8.46
CA TYR A 173 -4.00 13.00 -7.58
C TYR A 173 -5.00 12.08 -8.27
N VAL A 174 -4.51 11.21 -9.15
CA VAL A 174 -5.31 10.43 -10.12
C VAL A 174 -6.36 9.57 -9.43
N THR A 175 -5.95 8.75 -8.46
CA THR A 175 -6.85 7.90 -7.69
C THR A 175 -6.24 7.50 -6.35
N PHE A 176 -7.10 7.20 -5.39
CA PHE A 176 -6.81 6.47 -4.17
C PHE A 176 -7.51 5.12 -4.22
N PHE A 177 -6.83 4.08 -3.81
CA PHE A 177 -7.43 2.77 -3.59
C PHE A 177 -6.76 2.06 -2.42
N THR A 178 -7.50 1.13 -1.81
CA THR A 178 -7.03 0.42 -0.62
C THR A 178 -7.64 -0.98 -0.52
N PRO A 179 -6.92 -1.96 0.08
CA PRO A 179 -7.55 -3.19 0.51
C PRO A 179 -8.70 -2.92 1.48
N HIS A 180 -9.73 -3.74 1.45
CA HIS A 180 -10.79 -3.66 2.45
C HIS A 180 -10.30 -4.27 3.78
N PHE A 181 -9.51 -3.50 4.53
CA PHE A 181 -8.78 -3.95 5.72
C PHE A 181 -9.66 -4.67 6.75
N VAL A 182 -10.91 -4.20 6.91
CA VAL A 182 -11.85 -4.80 7.86
C VAL A 182 -12.23 -6.20 7.42
N ASN A 183 -12.60 -6.40 6.15
CA ASN A 183 -12.93 -7.73 5.62
C ASN A 183 -11.73 -8.68 5.66
N HIS A 184 -10.53 -8.17 5.32
CA HIS A 184 -9.31 -8.98 5.35
C HIS A 184 -9.02 -9.50 6.75
N ALA A 185 -9.04 -8.61 7.75
CA ALA A 185 -8.74 -9.01 9.12
C ALA A 185 -9.88 -9.78 9.78
N TYR A 186 -11.14 -9.48 9.47
CA TYR A 186 -12.28 -10.28 9.90
C TYR A 186 -12.15 -11.73 9.41
N THR A 187 -11.87 -11.90 8.12
CA THR A 187 -11.72 -13.23 7.52
C THR A 187 -10.51 -13.97 8.08
N GLY A 188 -9.36 -13.30 8.20
CA GLY A 188 -8.18 -13.90 8.81
C GLY A 188 -8.38 -14.29 10.28
N ALA A 189 -9.07 -13.47 11.07
CA ALA A 189 -9.40 -13.78 12.47
C ALA A 189 -10.40 -14.94 12.57
N LYS A 190 -11.44 -14.95 11.72
CA LYS A 190 -12.40 -16.04 11.64
C LYS A 190 -11.69 -17.37 11.32
N MET A 191 -10.79 -17.37 10.33
CA MET A 191 -9.96 -18.53 10.01
C MET A 191 -9.13 -19.00 11.22
N LEU A 192 -8.49 -18.07 11.94
CA LEU A 192 -7.75 -18.40 13.16
C LEU A 192 -8.66 -19.05 14.22
N PHE A 193 -9.82 -18.43 14.49
CA PHE A 193 -10.73 -18.88 15.53
C PHE A 193 -11.34 -20.25 15.22
N GLU A 194 -11.65 -20.54 13.96
CA GLU A 194 -12.07 -21.89 13.54
C GLU A 194 -10.93 -22.90 13.69
N ALA A 195 -9.68 -22.54 13.34
CA ALA A 195 -8.52 -23.42 13.55
C ALA A 195 -8.25 -23.71 15.03
N MET A 196 -8.60 -22.78 15.94
CA MET A 196 -8.57 -22.97 17.39
C MET A 196 -9.75 -23.81 17.92
N GLY A 197 -10.71 -24.18 17.07
CA GLY A 197 -11.92 -24.92 17.48
C GLY A 197 -12.97 -24.05 18.17
N GLY A 198 -12.96 -22.75 17.92
CA GLY A 198 -13.96 -21.78 18.39
C GLY A 198 -13.82 -21.35 19.85
N SER A 199 -12.74 -21.72 20.54
CA SER A 199 -12.48 -21.35 21.94
C SER A 199 -10.99 -21.25 22.24
N GLY A 200 -10.62 -20.52 23.30
CA GLY A 200 -9.24 -20.39 23.75
C GLY A 200 -8.71 -18.97 23.72
N THR A 201 -7.41 -18.81 23.94
CA THR A 201 -6.75 -17.53 24.10
C THR A 201 -5.76 -17.26 22.97
N PHE A 202 -5.92 -16.17 22.24
CA PHE A 202 -5.00 -15.82 21.14
C PHE A 202 -4.21 -14.55 21.41
N VAL A 203 -3.00 -14.49 20.87
CA VAL A 203 -2.19 -13.28 20.83
C VAL A 203 -2.55 -12.48 19.58
N HIS A 204 -2.70 -11.15 19.73
CA HIS A 204 -2.81 -10.23 18.60
C HIS A 204 -1.67 -9.19 18.65
N ILE A 205 -0.77 -9.25 17.67
CA ILE A 205 0.29 -8.27 17.49
C ILE A 205 -0.08 -7.37 16.30
N GLU A 206 -0.22 -6.09 16.60
CA GLU A 206 -0.70 -5.08 15.63
C GLU A 206 0.44 -4.41 14.85
N GLY A 207 0.08 -3.71 13.78
CA GLY A 207 1.01 -2.90 12.97
C GLY A 207 1.29 -1.52 13.55
N ASN A 208 1.60 -0.56 12.69
CA ASN A 208 1.86 0.83 13.08
C ASN A 208 0.56 1.51 13.51
N ARG A 209 0.50 1.96 14.74
CA ARG A 209 -0.66 2.69 15.27
C ARG A 209 -0.91 3.99 14.52
N GLY A 210 -2.18 4.30 14.27
CA GLY A 210 -2.59 5.52 13.57
C GLY A 210 -2.50 5.44 12.04
N THR A 211 -2.25 4.25 11.48
CA THR A 211 -2.34 4.00 10.04
C THR A 211 -3.66 3.30 9.69
N ALA A 212 -4.19 3.55 8.50
CA ALA A 212 -5.43 2.93 8.02
C ALA A 212 -5.39 1.38 8.08
N PRO A 213 -4.29 0.70 7.67
CA PRO A 213 -4.19 -0.76 7.82
C PRO A 213 -4.32 -1.23 9.28
N ASN A 214 -3.66 -0.56 10.22
CA ASN A 214 -3.74 -0.94 11.63
C ASN A 214 -5.16 -0.77 12.18
N ILE A 215 -5.79 0.37 11.91
CA ILE A 215 -7.13 0.69 12.38
C ILE A 215 -8.16 -0.28 11.82
N GLY A 216 -8.17 -0.48 10.50
CA GLY A 216 -9.12 -1.36 9.83
C GLY A 216 -8.94 -2.84 10.22
N ARG A 217 -7.69 -3.31 10.32
CA ARG A 217 -7.39 -4.69 10.76
C ARG A 217 -7.80 -4.93 12.21
N ASN A 218 -7.64 -3.94 13.11
CA ASN A 218 -8.16 -4.04 14.47
C ASN A 218 -9.68 -4.16 14.50
N LYS A 219 -10.40 -3.33 13.72
CA LYS A 219 -11.87 -3.42 13.59
C LYS A 219 -12.32 -4.78 13.08
N GLY A 220 -11.66 -5.33 12.07
CA GLY A 220 -11.98 -6.66 11.53
C GLY A 220 -11.86 -7.76 12.56
N VAL A 221 -10.77 -7.79 13.35
CA VAL A 221 -10.61 -8.76 14.44
C VAL A 221 -11.68 -8.57 15.52
N ASP A 222 -12.03 -7.31 15.87
CA ASP A 222 -13.08 -7.02 16.86
C ASP A 222 -14.46 -7.47 16.39
N LEU A 223 -14.73 -7.42 15.08
CA LEU A 223 -15.98 -7.96 14.51
C LEU A 223 -16.02 -9.49 14.59
N ALA A 224 -14.93 -10.17 14.26
CA ALA A 224 -14.85 -11.61 14.39
C ALA A 224 -15.03 -12.07 15.84
N LEU A 225 -14.42 -11.39 16.81
CA LEU A 225 -14.57 -11.69 18.24
C LEU A 225 -16.03 -11.63 18.74
N GLN A 226 -16.90 -10.83 18.11
CA GLN A 226 -18.32 -10.79 18.48
C GLN A 226 -19.08 -12.09 18.13
N GLU A 227 -18.57 -12.86 17.19
CA GLU A 227 -19.15 -14.13 16.74
C GLU A 227 -18.60 -15.35 17.52
N TYR A 228 -17.46 -15.17 18.22
CA TYR A 228 -16.75 -16.23 18.95
C TYR A 228 -16.62 -15.87 20.45
N PRO A 229 -17.70 -16.02 21.25
CA PRO A 229 -17.72 -15.56 22.63
C PRO A 229 -16.79 -16.33 23.59
N ASP A 230 -16.33 -17.52 23.17
CA ASP A 230 -15.40 -18.35 23.94
C ASP A 230 -13.92 -18.15 23.52
N ILE A 231 -13.65 -17.19 22.63
CA ILE A 231 -12.29 -16.74 22.26
C ILE A 231 -11.95 -15.50 23.06
N GLU A 232 -10.77 -15.51 23.68
CA GLU A 232 -10.26 -14.37 24.45
C GLU A 232 -8.89 -13.90 23.91
N MET A 233 -8.60 -12.63 24.05
CA MET A 233 -7.29 -12.08 23.68
C MET A 233 -6.31 -12.19 24.84
N ALA A 234 -5.08 -12.66 24.60
CA ALA A 234 -3.96 -12.73 25.55
C ALA A 234 -3.47 -11.33 25.94
N GLY A 235 -4.27 -10.63 26.76
CA GLY A 235 -4.03 -9.25 27.16
C GLY A 235 -4.17 -8.25 25.99
N PRO A 236 -3.77 -6.99 26.19
CA PRO A 236 -3.95 -5.95 25.16
C PRO A 236 -3.07 -6.19 23.93
N ARG A 237 -3.53 -5.70 22.77
CA ARG A 237 -2.75 -5.61 21.55
C ARG A 237 -1.47 -4.82 21.79
N GLN A 238 -0.37 -5.26 21.18
CA GLN A 238 0.91 -4.57 21.23
C GLN A 238 1.45 -4.36 19.81
N PRO A 239 2.11 -3.21 19.53
CA PRO A 239 2.59 -2.91 18.20
C PRO A 239 3.86 -3.71 17.86
N GLY A 240 3.82 -4.47 16.78
CA GLY A 240 4.97 -5.07 16.10
C GLY A 240 5.40 -4.26 14.88
N ASN A 241 4.78 -3.07 14.66
CA ASN A 241 5.17 -2.05 13.68
C ASN A 241 5.32 -2.57 12.23
N PHE A 242 4.65 -3.67 11.87
CA PHE A 242 4.83 -4.41 10.61
C PHE A 242 6.28 -4.90 10.39
N ILE A 243 7.06 -5.06 11.47
CA ILE A 243 8.48 -5.43 11.46
C ILE A 243 8.69 -6.75 12.21
N ARG A 244 9.38 -7.69 11.58
CA ARG A 244 9.62 -9.04 12.11
C ARG A 244 10.36 -9.03 13.46
N SER A 245 11.39 -8.19 13.61
CA SER A 245 12.16 -8.09 14.85
C SER A 245 11.34 -7.56 16.02
N ASP A 246 10.48 -6.58 15.78
CA ASP A 246 9.63 -5.98 16.81
C ASP A 246 8.57 -6.98 17.28
N ALA A 247 7.98 -7.71 16.33
CA ALA A 247 7.03 -8.78 16.64
C ALA A 247 7.67 -9.91 17.47
N ARG A 248 8.92 -10.28 17.19
CA ARG A 248 9.67 -11.25 18.02
C ARG A 248 9.79 -10.76 19.47
N SER A 249 10.14 -9.49 19.67
CA SER A 249 10.24 -8.89 21.01
C SER A 249 8.91 -8.94 21.75
N VAL A 250 7.82 -8.52 21.09
CA VAL A 250 6.48 -8.54 21.65
C VAL A 250 6.03 -9.98 21.98
N MET A 251 6.28 -10.93 21.07
CA MET A 251 5.90 -12.34 21.32
C MET A 251 6.68 -12.96 22.48
N ASN A 252 7.97 -12.63 22.64
CA ASN A 252 8.75 -13.06 23.84
C ASN A 252 8.09 -12.61 25.14
N ASP A 253 7.60 -11.35 25.19
CA ASP A 253 6.89 -10.85 26.37
C ASP A 253 5.57 -11.60 26.58
N LYS A 254 4.84 -11.91 25.50
CA LYS A 254 3.59 -12.66 25.54
C LYS A 254 3.80 -14.10 26.01
N VAL A 255 4.79 -14.82 25.48
CA VAL A 255 5.15 -16.18 25.91
C VAL A 255 5.59 -16.19 27.36
N SER A 256 6.37 -15.20 27.80
CA SER A 256 6.77 -15.05 29.20
C SER A 256 5.58 -14.85 30.15
N GLN A 257 4.50 -14.24 29.67
CA GLN A 257 3.34 -13.90 30.49
C GLN A 257 2.26 -15.01 30.46
N PHE A 258 2.03 -15.63 29.29
CA PHE A 258 0.90 -16.54 29.05
C PHE A 258 1.35 -17.99 28.81
N GLY A 259 2.57 -18.21 28.29
CA GLY A 259 3.13 -19.56 28.08
C GLY A 259 2.20 -20.50 27.32
N ASP A 260 1.90 -21.64 27.92
CA ASP A 260 1.06 -22.68 27.34
C ASP A 260 -0.44 -22.30 27.28
N ASP A 261 -0.84 -21.15 27.81
CA ASP A 261 -2.22 -20.64 27.71
C ASP A 261 -2.47 -19.92 26.36
N ILE A 262 -1.47 -19.87 25.46
CA ILE A 262 -1.62 -19.35 24.10
C ILE A 262 -2.12 -20.46 23.20
N ASP A 263 -3.34 -20.30 22.64
CA ASP A 263 -4.00 -21.26 21.74
C ASP A 263 -3.98 -20.81 20.27
N GLY A 264 -3.56 -19.56 19.98
CA GLY A 264 -3.49 -19.04 18.62
C GLY A 264 -2.76 -17.71 18.50
N PHE A 265 -2.38 -17.33 17.27
CA PHE A 265 -1.70 -16.07 17.02
C PHE A 265 -2.17 -15.40 15.73
N PHE A 266 -2.60 -14.13 15.84
CA PHE A 266 -2.90 -13.25 14.73
C PHE A 266 -1.84 -12.17 14.60
N GLY A 267 -1.06 -12.22 13.52
CA GLY A 267 -0.14 -11.16 13.12
C GLY A 267 -0.80 -10.23 12.10
N GLN A 268 -0.81 -8.91 12.35
CA GLN A 268 -1.45 -7.96 11.40
C GLN A 268 -0.81 -7.93 10.01
N ASN A 269 0.38 -8.52 9.84
CA ASN A 269 0.93 -8.90 8.54
C ASN A 269 1.84 -10.13 8.68
N ASP A 270 2.28 -10.68 7.55
CA ASP A 270 3.14 -11.87 7.55
C ASP A 270 4.50 -11.64 8.21
N ALA A 271 5.08 -10.45 8.12
CA ALA A 271 6.34 -10.15 8.81
C ALA A 271 6.16 -10.25 10.33
N VAL A 272 5.04 -9.75 10.84
CA VAL A 272 4.64 -9.88 12.25
C VAL A 272 4.32 -11.33 12.61
N ALA A 273 3.53 -12.03 11.77
CA ALA A 273 3.18 -13.43 11.97
C ALA A 273 4.42 -14.33 12.06
N LEU A 274 5.33 -14.20 11.10
CA LEU A 274 6.59 -14.95 11.06
C LEU A 274 7.54 -14.59 12.20
N GLY A 275 7.50 -13.33 12.66
CA GLY A 275 8.27 -12.90 13.82
C GLY A 275 7.82 -13.59 15.10
N GLY A 276 6.51 -13.59 15.35
CA GLY A 276 5.92 -14.26 16.50
C GLY A 276 6.02 -15.79 16.40
N LEU A 277 5.73 -16.37 15.23
CA LEU A 277 5.88 -17.81 14.98
C LEU A 277 7.25 -18.33 15.36
N THR A 278 8.34 -17.59 15.01
CA THR A 278 9.69 -18.00 15.40
C THR A 278 9.84 -18.14 16.93
N ILE A 279 9.23 -17.26 17.71
CA ILE A 279 9.29 -17.33 19.18
C ILE A 279 8.42 -18.46 19.74
N LEU A 280 7.27 -18.71 19.14
CA LEU A 280 6.40 -19.84 19.50
C LEU A 280 7.15 -21.15 19.28
N GLU A 281 7.79 -21.34 18.13
CA GLU A 281 8.63 -22.51 17.81
C GLU A 281 9.84 -22.67 18.75
N GLU A 282 10.52 -21.58 19.11
CA GLU A 282 11.66 -21.58 20.06
C GLU A 282 11.23 -22.01 21.49
N ASN A 283 9.93 -21.97 21.78
CA ASN A 283 9.35 -22.36 23.09
C ASN A 283 8.47 -23.62 23.02
N ASP A 284 8.54 -24.37 21.91
CA ASP A 284 7.76 -25.60 21.68
C ASP A 284 6.22 -25.38 21.78
N ILE A 285 5.72 -24.18 21.42
CA ILE A 285 4.29 -23.83 21.38
C ILE A 285 3.81 -23.98 19.92
N ASP A 286 3.01 -25.01 19.67
CA ASP A 286 2.45 -25.34 18.36
C ASP A 286 0.95 -24.95 18.31
N VAL A 287 0.66 -23.82 17.67
CA VAL A 287 -0.69 -23.23 17.62
C VAL A 287 -0.97 -22.65 16.23
N PRO A 288 -2.23 -22.51 15.82
CA PRO A 288 -2.61 -21.83 14.59
C PRO A 288 -2.06 -20.41 14.52
N VAL A 289 -1.48 -20.05 13.37
CA VAL A 289 -0.93 -18.71 13.10
C VAL A 289 -1.48 -18.17 11.79
N VAL A 290 -2.00 -16.95 11.82
CA VAL A 290 -2.54 -16.27 10.64
C VAL A 290 -1.86 -14.93 10.44
N GLY A 291 -1.55 -14.61 9.17
CA GLY A 291 -0.98 -13.35 8.72
C GLY A 291 -1.87 -12.59 7.74
N ILE A 292 -1.35 -11.51 7.22
CA ILE A 292 -1.88 -10.75 6.07
C ILE A 292 -0.68 -10.33 5.22
N ASP A 293 -0.81 -10.28 3.93
CA ASP A 293 0.01 -9.80 2.82
C ASP A 293 0.30 -10.89 1.76
N ALA A 294 0.19 -12.17 2.08
CA ALA A 294 0.61 -13.30 1.23
C ALA A 294 2.04 -13.12 0.70
N SER A 295 2.94 -12.81 1.61
CA SER A 295 4.36 -12.68 1.31
C SER A 295 4.99 -14.04 0.98
N GLU A 296 6.02 -14.06 0.12
CA GLU A 296 6.69 -15.31 -0.24
C GLU A 296 7.10 -16.17 0.98
N PRO A 297 7.70 -15.60 2.07
CA PRO A 297 7.99 -16.38 3.27
C PRO A 297 6.75 -16.83 4.05
N GLY A 298 5.65 -16.06 4.01
CA GLY A 298 4.37 -16.45 4.64
C GLY A 298 3.74 -17.63 3.91
N LEU A 299 3.71 -17.57 2.57
CA LEU A 299 3.21 -18.65 1.72
C LEU A 299 4.04 -19.94 1.88
N ALA A 300 5.35 -19.81 1.97
CA ALA A 300 6.24 -20.94 2.26
C ALA A 300 5.94 -21.57 3.63
N ALA A 301 5.72 -20.76 4.66
CA ALA A 301 5.36 -21.25 5.99
C ALA A 301 3.99 -21.97 6.00
N ILE A 302 3.03 -21.55 5.18
CA ILE A 302 1.74 -22.25 4.99
C ILE A 302 1.95 -23.61 4.31
N ALA A 303 2.76 -23.64 3.24
CA ALA A 303 3.08 -24.89 2.53
C ALA A 303 3.79 -25.91 3.45
N GLU A 304 4.55 -25.44 4.43
CA GLU A 304 5.29 -26.21 5.45
C GLU A 304 4.42 -26.56 6.69
N ASP A 305 3.13 -26.24 6.71
CA ASP A 305 2.19 -26.42 7.85
C ASP A 305 2.59 -25.63 9.11
N ARG A 306 3.36 -24.55 8.98
CA ARG A 306 3.79 -23.69 10.08
C ARG A 306 2.88 -22.47 10.30
N MET A 307 2.12 -22.09 9.28
CA MET A 307 1.05 -21.09 9.35
C MET A 307 -0.24 -21.68 8.80
N THR A 308 -1.36 -21.28 9.37
CA THR A 308 -2.71 -21.71 8.93
C THR A 308 -3.08 -21.06 7.61
N GLY A 309 -2.78 -19.78 7.45
CA GLY A 309 -3.08 -19.02 6.23
C GLY A 309 -2.71 -17.55 6.34
N THR A 310 -2.92 -16.85 5.23
CA THR A 310 -2.72 -15.40 5.11
C THR A 310 -3.73 -14.81 4.13
N VAL A 311 -4.12 -13.55 4.33
CA VAL A 311 -4.93 -12.81 3.36
C VAL A 311 -4.01 -11.97 2.50
N SER A 312 -4.15 -12.05 1.17
CA SER A 312 -3.24 -11.34 0.28
C SER A 312 -3.30 -9.81 0.42
N GLY A 313 -2.14 -9.17 0.34
CA GLY A 313 -1.99 -7.73 0.21
C GLY A 313 -2.03 -7.24 -1.25
N MET A 314 -2.01 -8.15 -2.25
CA MET A 314 -2.04 -7.83 -3.67
C MET A 314 -0.95 -6.83 -4.12
N GLY A 315 0.25 -6.91 -3.52
CA GLY A 315 1.33 -5.95 -3.75
C GLY A 315 1.63 -5.67 -5.23
N PRO A 316 1.90 -6.67 -6.07
CA PRO A 316 2.19 -6.45 -7.49
C PRO A 316 1.03 -5.79 -8.24
N TRP A 317 -0.20 -6.25 -8.00
CA TRP A 317 -1.37 -5.67 -8.64
C TRP A 317 -1.55 -4.19 -8.26
N GLN A 318 -1.41 -3.84 -6.98
CA GLN A 318 -1.51 -2.46 -6.51
C GLN A 318 -0.53 -1.54 -7.25
N ALA A 319 0.69 -2.00 -7.43
CA ALA A 319 1.73 -1.27 -8.13
C ALA A 319 1.40 -1.08 -9.61
N GLY A 320 1.07 -2.15 -10.30
CA GLY A 320 0.76 -2.11 -11.73
C GLY A 320 -0.52 -1.34 -12.04
N TRP A 321 -1.57 -1.47 -11.22
CA TRP A 321 -2.77 -0.63 -11.32
C TRP A 321 -2.45 0.85 -11.19
N SER A 322 -1.55 1.22 -10.26
CA SER A 322 -1.10 2.60 -10.11
C SER A 322 -0.42 3.13 -11.38
N VAL A 323 0.44 2.32 -12.00
CA VAL A 323 1.11 2.66 -13.26
C VAL A 323 0.10 2.80 -14.40
N ALA A 324 -0.82 1.84 -14.56
CA ALA A 324 -1.85 1.87 -15.59
C ALA A 324 -2.74 3.11 -15.49
N LYS A 325 -3.15 3.50 -14.28
CA LYS A 325 -3.99 4.71 -14.08
C LYS A 325 -3.23 6.02 -14.31
N CYS A 326 -1.94 6.09 -13.96
CA CYS A 326 -1.09 7.22 -14.34
C CYS A 326 -0.90 7.29 -15.86
N HIS A 327 -0.69 6.15 -16.51
CA HIS A 327 -0.60 6.04 -17.97
C HIS A 327 -1.89 6.53 -18.65
N ASP A 328 -3.05 6.07 -18.18
CA ASP A 328 -4.35 6.54 -18.66
C ASP A 328 -4.48 8.07 -18.53
N TYR A 329 -4.07 8.63 -17.38
CA TYR A 329 -4.12 10.07 -17.14
C TYR A 329 -3.25 10.84 -18.14
N ILE A 330 -2.01 10.41 -18.39
CA ILE A 330 -1.07 11.03 -19.34
C ILE A 330 -1.65 11.00 -20.75
N ASN A 331 -2.33 9.93 -21.13
CA ASN A 331 -2.98 9.76 -22.43
C ASN A 331 -4.37 10.43 -22.54
N GLY A 332 -4.77 11.22 -21.55
CA GLY A 332 -5.97 12.04 -21.60
C GLY A 332 -7.24 11.37 -21.05
N HIS A 333 -7.17 10.14 -20.58
CA HIS A 333 -8.29 9.46 -19.92
C HIS A 333 -8.39 9.90 -18.46
N ARG A 334 -9.61 10.23 -18.03
CA ARG A 334 -9.89 10.71 -16.67
C ARG A 334 -10.87 9.78 -16.00
N LEU A 335 -10.53 9.40 -14.77
CA LEU A 335 -11.44 8.63 -13.93
C LEU A 335 -12.67 9.46 -13.52
N SER A 336 -13.82 8.83 -13.44
CA SER A 336 -15.03 9.44 -12.86
C SER A 336 -14.82 9.76 -11.38
N GLY A 337 -15.75 10.51 -10.79
CA GLY A 337 -15.65 10.87 -9.37
C GLY A 337 -15.51 9.66 -8.44
N PRO A 338 -16.40 8.64 -8.52
CA PRO A 338 -16.30 7.45 -7.67
C PRO A 338 -15.04 6.61 -7.91
N GLU A 339 -14.59 6.48 -9.17
CA GLU A 339 -13.37 5.73 -9.53
C GLU A 339 -12.09 6.28 -8.89
N ARG A 340 -12.14 7.53 -8.44
CA ARG A 340 -11.00 8.15 -7.77
C ARG A 340 -10.85 7.74 -6.30
N MET A 341 -11.77 6.92 -5.76
CA MET A 341 -11.67 6.38 -4.41
C MET A 341 -12.29 4.99 -4.34
N MET A 342 -11.44 3.97 -4.38
CA MET A 342 -11.83 2.58 -4.56
C MET A 342 -11.36 1.71 -3.40
N SER A 343 -12.06 0.61 -3.16
CA SER A 343 -11.58 -0.50 -2.34
C SER A 343 -11.59 -1.80 -3.11
N PHE A 344 -10.82 -2.78 -2.65
CA PHE A 344 -10.77 -4.10 -3.24
C PHE A 344 -10.68 -5.20 -2.19
N ASN A 345 -11.19 -6.37 -2.54
CA ASN A 345 -11.03 -7.61 -1.79
C ASN A 345 -9.89 -8.45 -2.41
N ALA A 346 -9.18 -9.19 -1.57
CA ALA A 346 -8.07 -10.02 -1.97
C ALA A 346 -8.27 -11.47 -1.52
N PRO A 347 -7.66 -12.46 -2.18
CA PRO A 347 -7.83 -13.86 -1.81
C PRO A 347 -7.18 -14.19 -0.48
N VAL A 348 -7.75 -15.21 0.17
CA VAL A 348 -7.14 -15.91 1.31
C VAL A 348 -6.32 -17.07 0.78
N CYS A 349 -5.06 -17.12 1.16
CA CYS A 349 -4.13 -18.16 0.78
C CYS A 349 -4.00 -19.18 1.92
N VAL A 350 -4.33 -20.43 1.63
CA VAL A 350 -4.29 -21.57 2.55
C VAL A 350 -3.73 -22.80 1.83
N LYS A 351 -3.34 -23.84 2.57
CA LYS A 351 -2.80 -25.07 1.96
C LYS A 351 -3.89 -25.92 1.27
N ASN A 352 -5.08 -26.00 1.83
CA ASN A 352 -6.19 -26.82 1.34
C ASN A 352 -7.46 -25.94 1.19
N PRO A 353 -7.68 -25.25 0.08
CA PRO A 353 -8.82 -24.34 -0.07
C PRO A 353 -10.17 -24.94 0.24
N SER A 354 -10.41 -26.22 -0.13
CA SER A 354 -11.68 -26.89 0.07
C SER A 354 -12.09 -27.07 1.56
N GLU A 355 -11.14 -26.98 2.47
CA GLU A 355 -11.42 -27.07 3.92
C GLU A 355 -11.94 -25.75 4.49
N TRP A 356 -11.78 -24.66 3.76
CA TRP A 356 -12.07 -23.30 4.21
C TRP A 356 -13.26 -22.64 3.52
N THR A 357 -13.77 -23.19 2.43
CA THR A 357 -14.86 -22.56 1.63
C THR A 357 -16.17 -22.44 2.39
N ASP A 358 -16.42 -23.29 3.39
CA ASP A 358 -17.62 -23.20 4.26
C ASP A 358 -17.43 -22.19 5.42
N VAL A 359 -16.19 -21.84 5.73
CA VAL A 359 -15.80 -20.90 6.80
C VAL A 359 -15.66 -19.47 6.26
N ILE A 360 -14.98 -19.36 5.09
CA ILE A 360 -14.65 -18.07 4.48
C ILE A 360 -15.69 -17.74 3.41
N ASP A 361 -16.52 -16.75 3.71
CA ASP A 361 -17.69 -16.37 2.91
C ASP A 361 -17.54 -15.00 2.21
N ARG A 362 -16.55 -14.17 2.62
CA ARG A 362 -16.38 -12.81 2.12
C ARG A 362 -15.27 -12.65 1.07
N LEU A 363 -14.33 -13.56 1.03
CA LEU A 363 -13.15 -13.47 0.17
C LEU A 363 -12.94 -14.77 -0.60
N PRO A 364 -12.36 -14.72 -1.81
CA PRO A 364 -11.93 -15.92 -2.52
C PRO A 364 -10.88 -16.70 -1.72
N VAL A 365 -10.90 -18.04 -1.81
CA VAL A 365 -9.92 -18.92 -1.18
C VAL A 365 -9.10 -19.62 -2.24
N VAL A 366 -7.78 -19.53 -2.13
CA VAL A 366 -6.83 -20.07 -3.11
C VAL A 366 -5.75 -20.91 -2.44
N ASP A 367 -5.14 -21.80 -3.20
CA ASP A 367 -3.99 -22.59 -2.73
C ASP A 367 -2.75 -21.70 -2.59
N ALA A 368 -2.09 -21.76 -1.42
CA ALA A 368 -0.94 -20.93 -1.11
C ALA A 368 0.28 -21.24 -1.99
N ALA A 369 0.49 -22.51 -2.39
CA ALA A 369 1.61 -22.88 -3.24
C ALA A 369 1.36 -22.45 -4.69
N GLU A 370 0.13 -22.59 -5.20
CA GLU A 370 -0.25 -22.11 -6.53
C GLU A 370 -0.16 -20.58 -6.59
N TYR A 371 -0.63 -19.88 -5.55
CA TYR A 371 -0.50 -18.43 -5.44
C TYR A 371 0.96 -18.00 -5.41
N ASN A 372 1.79 -18.68 -4.60
CA ASN A 372 3.23 -18.40 -4.53
C ASN A 372 3.91 -18.54 -5.87
N ASP A 373 3.62 -19.62 -6.59
CA ASP A 373 4.18 -19.87 -7.92
C ASP A 373 3.74 -18.77 -8.90
N ALA A 374 2.47 -18.42 -8.92
CA ALA A 374 1.92 -17.40 -9.81
C ALA A 374 2.55 -16.02 -9.58
N ILE A 375 2.79 -15.61 -8.32
CA ILE A 375 3.26 -14.27 -8.00
C ILE A 375 4.79 -14.15 -7.98
N PHE A 376 5.49 -15.19 -7.51
CA PHE A 376 6.93 -15.10 -7.24
C PHE A 376 7.82 -15.89 -8.19
N SER A 377 7.28 -16.87 -8.96
CA SER A 377 8.06 -17.70 -9.88
C SER A 377 8.00 -17.18 -11.32
N GLY A 378 8.75 -16.13 -11.63
CA GLY A 378 8.79 -15.54 -12.97
C GLY A 378 8.06 -14.20 -13.04
N GLU A 379 7.46 -13.87 -14.18
CA GLU A 379 6.61 -12.69 -14.33
C GLU A 379 5.30 -12.89 -13.57
N THR A 380 4.71 -11.79 -13.08
CA THR A 380 3.40 -11.87 -12.43
C THR A 380 2.30 -12.21 -13.45
N PRO A 381 1.17 -12.79 -13.00
CA PRO A 381 0.15 -13.28 -13.93
C PRO A 381 -0.73 -12.17 -14.54
N TYR A 382 -0.44 -10.90 -14.24
CA TYR A 382 -1.26 -9.76 -14.64
C TYR A 382 -0.93 -9.28 -16.05
N ASP A 383 -1.96 -8.95 -16.83
CA ASP A 383 -1.84 -8.21 -18.08
C ASP A 383 -1.97 -6.69 -17.77
N TRP A 384 -0.84 -6.03 -17.65
CA TRP A 384 -0.78 -4.61 -17.31
C TRP A 384 -1.44 -3.73 -18.37
N THR A 385 -1.30 -4.08 -19.65
CA THR A 385 -1.89 -3.31 -20.75
C THR A 385 -3.41 -3.45 -20.78
N ALA A 386 -3.93 -4.60 -20.40
CA ALA A 386 -5.37 -4.80 -20.25
C ALA A 386 -5.99 -3.93 -19.12
N MET A 387 -5.21 -3.51 -18.12
CA MET A 387 -5.70 -2.62 -17.06
C MET A 387 -5.85 -1.17 -17.51
N SER A 388 -5.28 -0.79 -18.65
CA SER A 388 -5.28 0.58 -19.15
C SER A 388 -6.39 0.81 -20.16
N VAL A 389 -7.15 1.89 -19.98
CA VAL A 389 -8.14 2.35 -20.96
C VAL A 389 -7.46 2.83 -22.25
N ALA A 390 -6.29 3.47 -22.12
CA ALA A 390 -5.53 3.96 -23.26
C ALA A 390 -5.05 2.84 -24.18
N GLU A 391 -4.66 1.69 -23.62
CA GLU A 391 -4.14 0.55 -24.35
C GLU A 391 -5.26 -0.43 -24.81
N ALA A 392 -6.13 -0.83 -23.88
CA ALA A 392 -7.19 -1.80 -24.17
C ALA A 392 -8.43 -1.18 -24.83
N GLY A 393 -8.68 0.12 -24.58
CA GLY A 393 -9.89 0.83 -25.03
C GLY A 393 -11.00 0.84 -23.97
N GLU A 394 -11.90 1.84 -24.10
CA GLU A 394 -12.97 2.10 -23.13
C GLU A 394 -13.88 0.91 -22.86
N ASP A 395 -14.06 0.03 -23.84
CA ASP A 395 -14.98 -1.12 -23.75
C ASP A 395 -14.30 -2.44 -23.38
N ALA A 396 -12.98 -2.49 -23.29
CA ALA A 396 -12.23 -3.75 -23.18
C ALA A 396 -11.21 -3.81 -22.02
N TRP A 397 -10.97 -2.70 -21.30
CA TRP A 397 -10.07 -2.74 -20.14
C TRP A 397 -10.62 -3.61 -19.00
N ASP A 398 -9.74 -4.19 -18.21
CA ASP A 398 -10.07 -5.18 -17.18
C ASP A 398 -9.24 -4.90 -15.91
N PRO A 399 -9.85 -4.66 -14.75
CA PRO A 399 -9.11 -4.48 -13.48
C PRO A 399 -8.44 -5.76 -12.99
N GLN A 400 -8.85 -6.93 -13.47
CA GLN A 400 -8.35 -8.27 -13.14
C GLN A 400 -8.51 -8.67 -11.66
N ILE A 401 -9.12 -7.84 -10.87
CA ILE A 401 -9.58 -8.13 -9.51
C ILE A 401 -10.94 -7.47 -9.25
N ASP A 402 -11.60 -7.92 -8.19
CA ASP A 402 -12.85 -7.33 -7.72
C ASP A 402 -12.59 -6.00 -7.01
N MET A 403 -13.06 -4.92 -7.60
CA MET A 403 -12.97 -3.56 -7.07
C MET A 403 -14.35 -2.92 -6.96
N GLN A 404 -14.50 -2.04 -5.98
CA GLN A 404 -15.73 -1.26 -5.82
C GLN A 404 -15.42 0.18 -5.37
N PRO A 405 -16.22 1.16 -5.79
CA PRO A 405 -16.09 2.53 -5.32
C PRO A 405 -16.46 2.63 -3.84
N MET A 406 -15.85 3.58 -3.15
CA MET A 406 -16.10 3.84 -1.73
C MET A 406 -17.07 4.99 -1.57
N ASN A 407 -18.26 4.73 -1.05
CA ASN A 407 -19.16 5.76 -0.56
C ASN A 407 -18.77 6.21 0.86
N LEU A 408 -19.50 7.17 1.44
CA LEU A 408 -19.20 7.68 2.78
C LEU A 408 -19.32 6.61 3.88
N ALA A 409 -20.19 5.61 3.73
CA ALA A 409 -20.32 4.52 4.69
C ALA A 409 -19.09 3.61 4.65
N ASP A 410 -18.62 3.27 3.45
CA ASP A 410 -17.41 2.48 3.23
C ASP A 410 -16.17 3.21 3.76
N MET A 411 -16.06 4.54 3.54
CA MET A 411 -14.97 5.35 4.10
C MET A 411 -14.96 5.30 5.64
N LYS A 412 -16.13 5.35 6.28
CA LYS A 412 -16.25 5.23 7.75
C LYS A 412 -15.89 3.85 8.25
N GLU A 413 -16.19 2.82 7.48
CA GLU A 413 -15.86 1.44 7.83
C GLU A 413 -14.37 1.17 7.61
N VAL A 414 -13.87 1.39 6.41
CA VAL A 414 -12.53 0.96 5.96
C VAL A 414 -11.43 1.90 6.43
N LEU A 415 -11.66 3.22 6.38
CA LEU A 415 -10.64 4.25 6.62
C LEU A 415 -10.74 4.95 7.98
N ASP A 416 -11.73 4.59 8.79
CA ASP A 416 -12.01 5.27 10.06
C ASP A 416 -12.34 6.77 9.90
N TRP A 417 -12.98 7.13 8.78
CA TRP A 417 -13.42 8.49 8.50
C TRP A 417 -14.20 9.09 9.67
N LYS A 418 -13.73 10.22 10.17
CA LYS A 418 -14.33 10.91 11.33
C LYS A 418 -14.82 12.29 10.96
N ASP A 419 -16.10 12.52 11.15
CA ASP A 419 -16.69 13.85 10.95
C ASP A 419 -16.09 14.93 11.88
N ALA A 420 -15.53 14.53 13.03
CA ALA A 420 -14.90 15.43 14.00
C ALA A 420 -13.54 15.96 13.53
N ASP A 421 -12.84 15.22 12.68
CA ASP A 421 -11.48 15.54 12.24
C ASP A 421 -11.46 16.40 10.96
N LYS A 422 -12.64 16.67 10.40
CA LYS A 422 -12.78 17.55 9.24
C LYS A 422 -12.48 18.99 9.60
N PRO A 423 -11.72 19.71 8.78
CA PRO A 423 -11.53 21.14 8.94
C PRO A 423 -12.86 21.91 8.91
N SER A 424 -12.92 23.03 9.67
CA SER A 424 -14.14 23.86 9.72
C SER A 424 -14.55 24.37 8.34
N GLY A 425 -15.79 24.09 7.95
CA GLY A 425 -16.33 24.49 6.65
C GLY A 425 -16.04 23.48 5.50
N TYR A 426 -15.37 22.35 5.80
CA TYR A 426 -15.18 21.28 4.81
C TYR A 426 -16.51 20.59 4.48
N SER A 427 -16.71 20.33 3.20
CA SER A 427 -17.82 19.55 2.67
C SER A 427 -17.30 18.46 1.75
N LEU A 428 -17.62 17.22 2.08
CA LEU A 428 -17.31 16.09 1.22
C LEU A 428 -17.90 16.31 -0.18
N PRO A 429 -17.15 16.06 -1.27
CA PRO A 429 -17.71 16.12 -2.62
C PRO A 429 -18.94 15.22 -2.77
N GLY A 430 -19.99 15.74 -3.39
CA GLY A 430 -21.31 15.08 -3.45
C GLY A 430 -21.30 13.70 -4.11
N VAL A 431 -20.32 13.41 -4.96
CA VAL A 431 -20.17 12.12 -5.64
C VAL A 431 -20.04 10.92 -4.68
N TYR A 432 -19.53 11.16 -3.47
CA TYR A 432 -19.39 10.10 -2.44
C TYR A 432 -20.67 9.84 -1.63
N THR A 433 -21.70 10.60 -1.89
CA THR A 433 -23.05 10.46 -1.32
C THR A 433 -24.13 10.35 -2.40
N ASP A 434 -23.72 10.21 -3.64
CA ASP A 434 -24.62 10.02 -4.79
C ASP A 434 -24.73 8.52 -5.10
N ASP A 435 -25.77 7.89 -4.57
CA ASP A 435 -26.00 6.45 -4.71
C ASP A 435 -26.07 6.00 -6.17
N ALA A 436 -26.59 6.85 -7.08
CA ALA A 436 -26.68 6.50 -8.49
C ALA A 436 -25.29 6.47 -9.16
N ALA A 437 -24.42 7.44 -8.87
CA ALA A 437 -23.05 7.45 -9.39
C ALA A 437 -22.22 6.30 -8.81
N GLN A 438 -22.43 5.94 -7.55
CA GLN A 438 -21.77 4.79 -6.91
C GLN A 438 -22.21 3.47 -7.56
N GLU A 439 -23.52 3.28 -7.77
CA GLU A 439 -24.06 2.07 -8.41
C GLU A 439 -23.62 1.93 -9.86
N GLU A 440 -23.62 3.03 -10.64
CA GLU A 440 -23.12 3.03 -12.03
C GLU A 440 -21.65 2.61 -12.09
N THR A 441 -20.80 3.14 -11.20
CA THR A 441 -19.39 2.76 -11.14
C THR A 441 -19.20 1.32 -10.68
N THR A 442 -19.97 0.86 -9.69
CA THR A 442 -19.96 -0.55 -9.25
C THR A 442 -20.28 -1.46 -10.42
N GLN A 443 -21.34 -1.18 -11.16
CA GLN A 443 -21.74 -2.00 -12.30
C GLN A 443 -20.67 -1.98 -13.42
N LEU A 444 -20.06 -0.83 -13.68
CA LEU A 444 -18.94 -0.71 -14.62
C LEU A 444 -17.82 -1.69 -14.26
N TYR A 445 -17.38 -1.71 -13.00
CA TYR A 445 -16.29 -2.59 -12.57
C TYR A 445 -16.68 -4.07 -12.57
N VAL A 446 -17.94 -4.40 -12.24
CA VAL A 446 -18.48 -5.76 -12.39
C VAL A 446 -18.46 -6.21 -13.85
N ASP A 447 -18.88 -5.34 -14.78
CA ASP A 447 -18.90 -5.66 -16.21
C ASP A 447 -17.49 -5.76 -16.80
N ARG A 448 -16.51 -5.02 -16.29
CA ARG A 448 -15.11 -5.01 -16.73
C ARG A 448 -14.27 -6.13 -16.13
N PHE A 449 -14.63 -6.65 -14.97
CA PHE A 449 -13.92 -7.75 -14.35
C PHE A 449 -14.20 -9.09 -15.08
N GLN A 450 -13.43 -9.37 -16.13
CA GLN A 450 -13.61 -10.53 -16.98
C GLN A 450 -12.62 -11.67 -16.66
N ASN A 451 -11.40 -11.33 -16.26
CA ASN A 451 -10.33 -12.27 -16.03
C ASN A 451 -9.78 -12.10 -14.60
N ASN A 452 -9.78 -13.19 -13.85
CA ASN A 452 -9.06 -13.22 -12.59
C ASN A 452 -7.83 -14.13 -12.77
N PRO A 453 -6.61 -13.57 -12.85
CA PRO A 453 -5.42 -14.37 -13.10
C PRO A 453 -4.98 -15.22 -11.90
N LEU A 454 -5.66 -15.08 -10.76
CA LEU A 454 -5.37 -15.82 -9.52
C LEU A 454 -6.41 -16.94 -9.24
N LYS A 455 -7.23 -17.28 -10.22
CA LYS A 455 -8.22 -18.38 -10.10
C LYS A 455 -7.76 -19.59 -10.85
#